data_10ce7d7f421cd7e9cbd8ff72155925b6
#
_entry.id   10ce7d7f421cd7e9cbd8ff72155925b6
#
_cell.length_a   1.000
_cell.length_b   1.000
_cell.length_c   1.000
_cell.angle_alpha   90.00
_cell.angle_beta   90.00
_cell.angle_gamma   90.00
#
_symmetry.space_group_name_H-M   'P 1'
#
loop_
_entity.id
_entity.type
_entity.pdbx_description
1 polymer ?
#
loop_
_entity_poly.entity_id
_entity_poly.type
_entity_poly.pdbx_seq_one_letter_code
_entity_poly.pdbx_strand_id
1 'polypeptide(L)'
;MKRLILIAAFILTAGTLAAQNYIIVNSEKVFKSIDAYNTAISDLDKLAKQYQDQVDAKFAEVEALYNNYVSQKTSLSAAARQTRENAILDKEKEAQEYQESLFGQEGTLMKKRIELIKPIQERVFAAINKY
;
A
#
# COMPACT_ATOMS: atom_id res chain seq x y z
N MET A 1 14.37 45.32 69.47
CA MET A 1 13.70 44.39 68.56
C MET A 1 14.10 44.73 67.12
N LYS A 2 15.05 44.00 66.58
CA LYS A 2 15.58 44.27 65.22
C LYS A 2 14.85 43.31 64.23
N ARG A 3 14.05 43.88 63.37
CA ARG A 3 13.41 43.14 62.28
C ARG A 3 14.42 43.06 61.14
N LEU A 4 14.97 41.90 60.93
CA LEU A 4 15.76 41.53 59.72
C LEU A 4 14.81 41.30 58.58
N ILE A 5 14.84 42.18 57.60
CA ILE A 5 14.16 41.99 56.31
C ILE A 5 15.14 41.24 55.38
N LEU A 6 14.90 39.99 55.19
CA LEU A 6 15.58 39.17 54.14
C LEU A 6 14.96 39.45 52.78
N ILE A 7 15.65 40.22 51.96
CA ILE A 7 15.33 40.43 50.58
C ILE A 7 15.88 39.19 49.80
N ALA A 8 15.00 38.26 49.47
CA ALA A 8 15.33 37.17 48.57
C ALA A 8 15.39 37.72 47.15
N ALA A 9 16.61 37.87 46.65
CA ALA A 9 16.84 38.19 45.24
C ALA A 9 16.44 36.97 44.37
N PHE A 10 15.28 37.06 43.75
CA PHE A 10 14.83 36.08 42.75
C PHE A 10 15.60 36.35 41.46
N ILE A 11 16.65 35.57 41.22
CA ILE A 11 17.38 35.59 39.95
C ILE A 11 16.47 34.89 38.91
N LEU A 12 15.77 35.71 38.11
CA LEU A 12 15.09 35.27 36.92
C LEU A 12 16.18 34.85 35.92
N THR A 13 16.51 33.57 35.87
CA THR A 13 17.21 33.00 34.72
C THR A 13 16.23 33.03 33.55
N ALA A 14 16.33 34.08 32.73
CA ALA A 14 15.72 34.09 31.41
C ALA A 14 16.38 33.01 30.61
N GLY A 15 15.79 31.79 30.66
CA GLY A 15 16.11 30.74 29.74
C GLY A 15 15.82 31.28 28.35
N THR A 16 16.87 31.44 27.54
CA THR A 16 16.73 31.70 26.13
C THR A 16 16.01 30.49 25.52
N LEU A 17 14.70 30.66 25.35
CA LEU A 17 13.94 29.79 24.46
C LEU A 17 14.58 29.96 23.10
N ALA A 18 15.52 29.09 22.77
CA ALA A 18 16.00 28.95 21.40
C ALA A 18 14.75 28.62 20.58
N ALA A 19 14.25 29.62 19.86
CA ALA A 19 13.16 29.42 18.92
C ALA A 19 13.66 28.40 17.89
N GLN A 20 13.21 27.17 18.06
CA GLN A 20 13.47 26.15 17.06
C GLN A 20 12.70 26.58 15.83
N ASN A 21 13.44 26.99 14.80
CA ASN A 21 12.88 27.26 13.49
C ASN A 21 12.47 25.92 12.89
N TYR A 22 11.17 25.61 12.92
CA TYR A 22 10.70 24.48 12.13
C TYR A 22 10.15 24.96 10.81
N ILE A 23 10.48 24.21 9.79
CA ILE A 23 9.94 24.38 8.46
C ILE A 23 8.81 23.34 8.31
N ILE A 24 7.59 23.82 8.05
CA ILE A 24 6.49 22.94 7.70
C ILE A 24 6.55 22.68 6.20
N VAL A 25 6.80 21.43 5.82
CA VAL A 25 6.88 21.01 4.41
C VAL A 25 5.62 20.23 4.05
N ASN A 26 4.94 20.64 2.97
CA ASN A 26 3.87 19.85 2.40
C ASN A 26 4.47 18.75 1.53
N SER A 27 4.61 17.55 2.11
CA SER A 27 5.23 16.40 1.45
C SER A 27 4.52 16.01 0.15
N GLU A 28 3.21 16.10 0.08
CA GLU A 28 2.44 15.79 -1.13
C GLU A 28 2.84 16.70 -2.31
N LYS A 29 2.93 18.01 -2.06
CA LYS A 29 3.36 18.97 -3.09
C LYS A 29 4.79 18.70 -3.54
N VAL A 30 5.68 18.35 -2.60
CA VAL A 30 7.07 18.01 -2.92
C VAL A 30 7.13 16.79 -3.83
N PHE A 31 6.47 15.70 -3.46
CA PHE A 31 6.49 14.48 -4.28
C PHE A 31 5.86 14.70 -5.65
N LYS A 32 4.73 15.40 -5.74
CA LYS A 32 4.08 15.72 -7.03
C LYS A 32 4.92 16.62 -7.94
N SER A 33 5.88 17.35 -7.41
CA SER A 33 6.82 18.17 -8.23
C SER A 33 8.00 17.38 -8.80
N ILE A 34 8.13 16.10 -8.44
CA ILE A 34 9.23 15.24 -8.87
C ILE A 34 8.79 14.38 -10.05
N ASP A 35 9.35 14.59 -11.23
CA ASP A 35 8.99 13.84 -12.43
C ASP A 35 9.19 12.33 -12.27
N ALA A 36 10.28 11.92 -11.61
CA ALA A 36 10.54 10.51 -11.32
C ALA A 36 9.45 9.87 -10.45
N TYR A 37 8.86 10.62 -9.50
CA TYR A 37 7.75 10.14 -8.69
C TYR A 37 6.48 9.97 -9.55
N ASN A 38 6.15 10.96 -10.36
CA ASN A 38 4.98 10.91 -11.24
C ASN A 38 5.10 9.77 -12.27
N THR A 39 6.29 9.54 -12.82
CA THR A 39 6.57 8.41 -13.71
C THR A 39 6.38 7.07 -12.96
N ALA A 40 6.95 6.92 -11.76
CA ALA A 40 6.81 5.72 -10.96
C ALA A 40 5.34 5.41 -10.62
N ILE A 41 4.55 6.42 -10.26
CA ILE A 41 3.10 6.24 -10.01
C ILE A 41 2.39 5.80 -11.30
N SER A 42 2.65 6.45 -12.44
CA SER A 42 2.04 6.07 -13.72
C SER A 42 2.38 4.63 -14.12
N ASP A 43 3.61 4.19 -13.88
CA ASP A 43 4.03 2.82 -14.21
C ASP A 43 3.40 1.79 -13.26
N LEU A 44 3.23 2.14 -11.97
CA LEU A 44 2.51 1.31 -11.01
C LEU A 44 1.02 1.19 -11.37
N ASP A 45 0.38 2.26 -11.82
CA ASP A 45 -1.02 2.24 -12.26
C ASP A 45 -1.22 1.33 -13.48
N LYS A 46 -0.31 1.41 -14.45
CA LYS A 46 -0.32 0.52 -15.63
C LYS A 46 -0.14 -0.95 -15.23
N LEU A 47 0.81 -1.20 -14.32
CA LEU A 47 1.09 -2.54 -13.83
C LEU A 47 -0.10 -3.09 -13.04
N ALA A 48 -0.72 -2.28 -12.17
CA ALA A 48 -1.91 -2.66 -11.44
C ALA A 48 -3.07 -3.04 -12.38
N LYS A 49 -3.26 -2.26 -13.46
CA LYS A 49 -4.26 -2.58 -14.47
C LYS A 49 -3.96 -3.91 -15.19
N GLN A 50 -2.71 -4.14 -15.58
CA GLN A 50 -2.32 -5.41 -16.20
C GLN A 50 -2.57 -6.60 -15.27
N TYR A 51 -2.26 -6.45 -14.00
CA TYR A 51 -2.51 -7.50 -13.00
C TYR A 51 -4.01 -7.72 -12.79
N GLN A 52 -4.81 -6.65 -12.76
CA GLN A 52 -6.26 -6.78 -12.68
C GLN A 52 -6.82 -7.53 -13.88
N ASP A 53 -6.41 -7.19 -15.10
CA ASP A 53 -6.84 -7.87 -16.31
C ASP A 53 -6.48 -9.39 -16.27
N GLN A 54 -5.34 -9.76 -15.69
CA GLN A 54 -4.93 -11.15 -15.50
C GLN A 54 -5.78 -11.89 -14.46
N VAL A 55 -6.10 -11.23 -13.36
CA VAL A 55 -6.98 -11.77 -12.31
C VAL A 55 -8.39 -11.97 -12.86
N ASP A 56 -8.92 -10.98 -13.57
CA ASP A 56 -10.24 -11.03 -14.19
C ASP A 56 -10.33 -12.19 -15.19
N ALA A 57 -9.28 -12.45 -15.97
CA ALA A 57 -9.22 -13.59 -16.88
C ALA A 57 -9.31 -14.93 -16.13
N LYS A 58 -8.65 -15.06 -14.97
CA LYS A 58 -8.74 -16.28 -14.15
C LYS A 58 -10.14 -16.49 -13.57
N PHE A 59 -10.78 -15.44 -13.07
CA PHE A 59 -12.16 -15.54 -12.60
C PHE A 59 -13.15 -15.80 -13.75
N ALA A 60 -12.91 -15.29 -14.95
CA ALA A 60 -13.71 -15.62 -16.12
C ALA A 60 -13.61 -17.11 -16.50
N GLU A 61 -12.45 -17.76 -16.30
CA GLU A 61 -12.31 -19.21 -16.46
C GLU A 61 -13.18 -19.98 -15.45
N VAL A 62 -13.20 -19.53 -14.18
CA VAL A 62 -14.06 -20.11 -13.13
C VAL A 62 -15.52 -20.00 -13.51
N GLU A 63 -15.94 -18.81 -13.95
CA GLU A 63 -17.32 -18.55 -14.38
C GLU A 63 -17.72 -19.45 -15.58
N ALA A 64 -16.84 -19.61 -16.55
CA ALA A 64 -17.07 -20.48 -17.69
C ALA A 64 -17.25 -21.95 -17.28
N LEU A 65 -16.41 -22.44 -16.34
CA LEU A 65 -16.54 -23.79 -15.78
C LEU A 65 -17.86 -23.97 -15.04
N TYR A 66 -18.23 -22.99 -14.24
CA TYR A 66 -19.50 -22.99 -13.49
C TYR A 66 -20.71 -23.01 -14.44
N ASN A 67 -20.74 -22.13 -15.42
CA ASN A 67 -21.83 -22.05 -16.40
C ASN A 67 -21.95 -23.35 -17.21
N ASN A 68 -20.84 -23.96 -17.60
CA ASN A 68 -20.80 -25.25 -18.25
C ASN A 68 -21.35 -26.36 -17.34
N TYR A 69 -20.96 -26.35 -16.07
CA TYR A 69 -21.49 -27.29 -15.07
C TYR A 69 -23.00 -27.14 -14.91
N VAL A 70 -23.49 -25.93 -14.70
CA VAL A 70 -24.94 -25.67 -14.52
C VAL A 70 -25.76 -26.16 -15.71
N SER A 71 -25.28 -25.91 -16.94
CA SER A 71 -25.98 -26.33 -18.18
C SER A 71 -26.07 -27.86 -18.35
N GLN A 72 -25.15 -28.62 -17.75
CA GLN A 72 -25.08 -30.08 -17.88
C GLN A 72 -25.49 -30.83 -16.62
N LYS A 73 -25.73 -30.11 -15.48
CA LYS A 73 -25.93 -30.69 -14.14
C LYS A 73 -26.97 -31.79 -14.10
N THR A 74 -28.08 -31.64 -14.83
CA THR A 74 -29.19 -32.61 -14.84
C THR A 74 -28.84 -33.91 -15.55
N SER A 75 -27.92 -33.88 -16.50
CA SER A 75 -27.49 -35.06 -17.28
C SER A 75 -26.27 -35.79 -16.66
N LEU A 76 -25.62 -35.18 -15.66
CA LEU A 76 -24.45 -35.76 -15.01
C LEU A 76 -24.82 -36.77 -13.93
N SER A 77 -24.03 -37.84 -13.79
CA SER A 77 -24.06 -38.72 -12.62
C SER A 77 -23.62 -38.00 -11.35
N ALA A 78 -23.97 -38.55 -10.18
CA ALA A 78 -23.55 -37.96 -8.89
C ALA A 78 -22.02 -37.83 -8.79
N ALA A 79 -21.28 -38.86 -9.21
CA ALA A 79 -19.82 -38.84 -9.21
C ALA A 79 -19.25 -37.75 -10.15
N ALA A 80 -19.83 -37.61 -11.34
CA ALA A 80 -19.40 -36.59 -12.31
C ALA A 80 -19.71 -35.17 -11.83
N ARG A 81 -20.83 -34.94 -11.12
CA ARG A 81 -21.14 -33.66 -10.48
C ARG A 81 -20.08 -33.30 -9.46
N GLN A 82 -19.79 -34.22 -8.54
CA GLN A 82 -18.78 -33.99 -7.50
C GLN A 82 -17.41 -33.66 -8.08
N THR A 83 -16.99 -34.38 -9.13
CA THR A 83 -15.71 -34.10 -9.82
C THR A 83 -15.68 -32.69 -10.41
N ARG A 84 -16.78 -32.25 -11.04
CA ARG A 84 -16.82 -30.89 -11.63
C ARG A 84 -16.94 -29.80 -10.58
N GLU A 85 -17.68 -30.01 -9.50
CA GLU A 85 -17.77 -29.10 -8.37
C GLU A 85 -16.40 -28.90 -7.72
N ASN A 86 -15.66 -29.98 -7.50
CA ASN A 86 -14.29 -29.89 -6.97
C ASN A 86 -13.36 -29.13 -7.94
N ALA A 87 -13.44 -29.38 -9.25
CA ALA A 87 -12.62 -28.66 -10.24
C ALA A 87 -12.92 -27.16 -10.27
N ILE A 88 -14.19 -26.76 -10.06
CA ILE A 88 -14.56 -25.33 -9.96
C ILE A 88 -13.96 -24.72 -8.70
N LEU A 89 -14.09 -25.38 -7.54
CA LEU A 89 -13.53 -24.92 -6.27
C LEU A 89 -12.00 -24.80 -6.33
N ASP A 90 -11.33 -25.78 -6.96
CA ASP A 90 -9.87 -25.73 -7.13
C ASP A 90 -9.45 -24.54 -8.00
N LYS A 91 -10.18 -24.28 -9.09
CA LYS A 91 -9.93 -23.14 -9.98
C LYS A 91 -10.22 -21.79 -9.30
N GLU A 92 -11.29 -21.72 -8.50
CA GLU A 92 -11.59 -20.53 -7.71
C GLU A 92 -10.47 -20.24 -6.71
N LYS A 93 -10.00 -21.28 -6.00
CA LYS A 93 -8.87 -21.16 -5.08
C LYS A 93 -7.60 -20.69 -5.81
N GLU A 94 -7.26 -21.27 -6.95
CA GLU A 94 -6.13 -20.82 -7.78
C GLU A 94 -6.25 -19.32 -8.15
N ALA A 95 -7.44 -18.86 -8.52
CA ALA A 95 -7.69 -17.47 -8.89
C ALA A 95 -7.50 -16.54 -7.68
N GLN A 96 -8.00 -16.92 -6.50
CA GLN A 96 -7.85 -16.17 -5.25
C GLN A 96 -6.38 -16.10 -4.80
N GLU A 97 -5.66 -17.24 -4.82
CA GLU A 97 -4.23 -17.28 -4.48
C GLU A 97 -3.41 -16.43 -5.46
N TYR A 98 -3.76 -16.44 -6.74
CA TYR A 98 -3.11 -15.59 -7.74
C TYR A 98 -3.36 -14.11 -7.47
N GLN A 99 -4.60 -13.72 -7.18
CA GLN A 99 -4.94 -12.35 -6.79
C GLN A 99 -4.15 -11.90 -5.56
N GLU A 100 -4.08 -12.73 -4.52
CA GLU A 100 -3.31 -12.43 -3.30
C GLU A 100 -1.82 -12.30 -3.59
N SER A 101 -1.26 -13.14 -4.48
CA SER A 101 0.14 -13.06 -4.87
C SER A 101 0.50 -11.77 -5.60
N LEU A 102 -0.46 -11.12 -6.25
CA LEU A 102 -0.27 -9.86 -6.97
C LEU A 102 -0.58 -8.64 -6.09
N PHE A 103 -1.72 -8.66 -5.39
CA PHE A 103 -2.29 -7.51 -4.67
C PHE A 103 -2.21 -7.60 -3.15
N GLY A 104 -1.84 -8.75 -2.59
CA GLY A 104 -1.71 -8.93 -1.15
C GLY A 104 -0.66 -8.01 -0.52
N GLN A 105 -0.59 -7.99 0.81
CA GLN A 105 0.35 -7.13 1.56
C GLN A 105 1.81 -7.36 1.19
N GLU A 106 2.17 -8.61 0.86
CA GLU A 106 3.49 -9.00 0.37
C GLU A 106 3.48 -9.31 -1.14
N GLY A 107 2.44 -8.89 -1.83
CA GLY A 107 2.22 -9.15 -3.24
C GLY A 107 3.21 -8.42 -4.15
N THR A 108 3.24 -8.83 -5.40
CA THR A 108 4.19 -8.32 -6.40
C THR A 108 4.03 -6.81 -6.62
N LEU A 109 2.79 -6.29 -6.60
CA LEU A 109 2.55 -4.85 -6.78
C LEU A 109 3.12 -4.02 -5.63
N MET A 110 2.98 -4.50 -4.38
CA MET A 110 3.55 -3.83 -3.21
C MET A 110 5.07 -3.81 -3.26
N LYS A 111 5.70 -4.93 -3.62
CA LYS A 111 7.16 -5.00 -3.81
C LYS A 111 7.65 -4.02 -4.87
N LYS A 112 6.95 -3.93 -6.00
CA LYS A 112 7.26 -2.96 -7.06
C LYS A 112 7.09 -1.52 -6.60
N ARG A 113 6.06 -1.23 -5.80
CA ARG A 113 5.87 0.10 -5.22
C ARG A 113 7.02 0.48 -4.32
N ILE A 114 7.46 -0.42 -3.44
CA ILE A 114 8.61 -0.17 -2.56
C ILE A 114 9.87 0.07 -3.40
N GLU A 115 10.14 -0.77 -4.39
CA GLU A 115 11.30 -0.66 -5.28
C GLU A 115 11.38 0.70 -5.98
N LEU A 116 10.25 1.20 -6.50
CA LEU A 116 10.21 2.44 -7.28
C LEU A 116 10.12 3.70 -6.42
N ILE A 117 9.39 3.65 -5.32
CA ILE A 117 9.07 4.85 -4.53
C ILE A 117 10.08 5.08 -3.40
N LYS A 118 10.57 4.03 -2.74
CA LYS A 118 11.49 4.16 -1.60
C LYS A 118 12.75 4.99 -1.92
N PRO A 119 13.46 4.79 -3.05
CA PRO A 119 14.64 5.60 -3.36
C PRO A 119 14.32 7.09 -3.55
N ILE A 120 13.12 7.41 -4.04
CA ILE A 120 12.66 8.78 -4.21
C ILE A 120 12.37 9.40 -2.84
N GLN A 121 11.69 8.68 -1.96
CA GLN A 121 11.43 9.12 -0.59
C GLN A 121 12.73 9.39 0.18
N GLU A 122 13.70 8.49 0.10
CA GLU A 122 14.99 8.63 0.77
C GLU A 122 15.74 9.90 0.30
N ARG A 123 15.71 10.22 -0.99
CA ARG A 123 16.30 11.45 -1.54
C ARG A 123 15.60 12.71 -1.04
N VAL A 124 14.27 12.70 -0.96
CA VAL A 124 13.48 13.82 -0.44
C VAL A 124 13.77 14.04 1.04
N PHE A 125 13.75 12.99 1.86
CA PHE A 125 14.08 13.11 3.28
C PHE A 125 15.53 13.56 3.51
N ALA A 126 16.48 13.06 2.73
CA ALA A 126 17.86 13.53 2.81
C ALA A 126 18.01 15.01 2.44
N ALA A 127 17.22 15.51 1.50
CA ALA A 127 17.22 16.92 1.14
C ALA A 127 16.60 17.78 2.25
N ILE A 128 15.48 17.37 2.83
CA ILE A 128 14.80 18.07 3.93
C ILE A 128 15.71 18.16 5.16
N ASN A 129 16.41 17.08 5.52
CA ASN A 129 17.27 17.03 6.70
C ASN A 129 18.56 17.87 6.58
N LYS A 130 18.83 18.46 5.42
CA LYS A 130 19.95 19.38 5.22
C LYS A 130 19.63 20.84 5.60
N TYR A 131 18.37 21.15 5.80
CA TYR A 131 17.86 22.48 6.19
C TYR A 131 17.47 22.51 7.66
#